data_5f0b369ceacaa3316885c805c45e0cc1
#
_entry.id   5f0b369ceacaa3316885c805c45e0cc1
#
_cell.length_a   1.000
_cell.length_b   1.000
_cell.length_c   1.000
_cell.angle_alpha   90.00
_cell.angle_beta   90.00
_cell.angle_gamma   90.00
#
_symmetry.space_group_name_H-M   'P 1'
#
loop_
_entity.id
_entity.type
_entity.pdbx_description
1 polymer ?
#
loop_
_entity_poly.entity_id
_entity_poly.type
_entity_poly.pdbx_seq_one_letter_code
_entity_poly.pdbx_strand_id
1 'polypeptide(L)'
;MKCSASKARPKNGIRYITNPKKAEIVSVRNLFEDEDYAKQFEETARRFGKGEKYEERKYYHFKVWCARQDNLGAECAHKFAEEVAEKLLKDCECVIATHTDTKTVHSHIIVNAVDPITGKKLQFRNKDYIEMKDEVNRIGKAHGYRETEFRKRSKNSRTTEEKKIMLKGGTSWKEELREVIAEGIKNSKTPDKFKKYLETCYGVKITREGKEYSYLHPENQKPVRGERLGRNYTKTEVIKRIEEQSDRQNSGGYKGRRSGFKGQRAGAGVVRRGEVTHGGSAGRIIRTSVSGIKREMQRLSFAAECADRGTDAASEERRMDELRAREENERGKREAEE
;
A
#
# COMPACT_ATOMS: atom_id res chain seq x y z
N MET A 1 -0.79 8.05 -15.08
CA MET A 1 -2.22 7.91 -15.45
C MET A 1 -2.91 6.82 -14.64
N LYS A 2 -4.20 7.00 -14.30
CA LYS A 2 -5.09 6.01 -13.68
C LYS A 2 -6.42 6.02 -14.43
N CYS A 3 -7.05 4.86 -14.58
CA CYS A 3 -8.38 4.75 -15.19
C CYS A 3 -9.32 3.96 -14.30
N SER A 4 -10.60 4.28 -14.34
CA SER A 4 -11.70 3.52 -13.73
C SER A 4 -12.92 3.55 -14.64
N ALA A 5 -13.60 2.40 -14.74
CA ALA A 5 -14.89 2.29 -15.41
C ALA A 5 -16.02 2.62 -14.44
N SER A 6 -17.06 3.28 -14.92
CA SER A 6 -18.21 3.67 -14.11
C SER A 6 -19.54 3.19 -14.71
N LYS A 7 -20.42 2.72 -13.86
CA LYS A 7 -21.82 2.38 -14.17
C LYS A 7 -22.78 3.53 -13.80
N ALA A 8 -22.28 4.54 -13.10
CA ALA A 8 -23.07 5.73 -12.75
C ALA A 8 -23.46 6.54 -14.01
N ARG A 9 -24.49 7.37 -13.91
CA ARG A 9 -24.89 8.25 -15.02
C ARG A 9 -23.75 9.21 -15.38
N PRO A 10 -23.48 9.45 -16.67
CA PRO A 10 -22.43 10.35 -17.14
C PRO A 10 -22.50 11.73 -16.50
N LYS A 11 -23.71 12.28 -16.30
CA LYS A 11 -23.96 13.55 -15.64
C LYS A 11 -23.22 13.70 -14.30
N ASN A 12 -23.18 12.64 -13.50
CA ASN A 12 -22.51 12.69 -12.19
C ASN A 12 -20.98 12.84 -12.32
N GLY A 13 -20.38 12.10 -13.26
CA GLY A 13 -18.94 12.16 -13.54
C GLY A 13 -18.55 13.51 -14.13
N ILE A 14 -19.28 13.95 -15.16
CA ILE A 14 -19.05 15.23 -15.86
C ILE A 14 -19.20 16.39 -14.88
N ARG A 15 -20.31 16.48 -14.15
CA ARG A 15 -20.54 17.52 -13.13
C ARG A 15 -19.42 17.57 -12.06
N TYR A 16 -18.86 16.40 -11.71
CA TYR A 16 -17.77 16.36 -10.75
C TYR A 16 -16.50 16.99 -11.31
N ILE A 17 -16.13 16.66 -12.56
CA ILE A 17 -14.88 17.16 -13.14
C ILE A 17 -15.00 18.61 -13.63
N THR A 18 -16.18 19.05 -14.04
CA THR A 18 -16.43 20.42 -14.53
C THR A 18 -16.86 21.40 -13.43
N ASN A 19 -16.77 21.00 -12.15
CA ASN A 19 -17.13 21.88 -11.04
C ASN A 19 -16.22 23.13 -11.01
N PRO A 20 -16.77 24.36 -11.17
CA PRO A 20 -15.99 25.59 -11.29
C PRO A 20 -15.15 25.92 -10.03
N LYS A 21 -15.46 25.30 -8.90
CA LYS A 21 -14.64 25.43 -7.68
C LYS A 21 -13.33 24.62 -7.74
N LYS A 22 -13.16 23.76 -8.74
CA LYS A 22 -12.02 22.83 -8.88
C LYS A 22 -11.39 22.87 -10.25
N ALA A 23 -12.23 22.94 -11.28
CA ALA A 23 -11.83 23.00 -12.67
C ALA A 23 -11.43 24.42 -13.05
N GLU A 24 -10.19 24.59 -13.43
CA GLU A 24 -9.68 25.86 -13.95
C GLU A 24 -9.87 25.95 -15.46
N ILE A 25 -9.67 24.84 -16.17
CA ILE A 25 -9.81 24.74 -17.61
C ILE A 25 -10.65 23.50 -17.93
N VAL A 26 -11.58 23.66 -18.86
CA VAL A 26 -12.43 22.57 -19.38
C VAL A 26 -12.41 22.64 -20.90
N SER A 27 -12.22 21.49 -21.55
CA SER A 27 -12.38 21.32 -22.98
C SER A 27 -13.11 20.03 -23.31
N VAL A 28 -13.53 19.89 -24.54
CA VAL A 28 -14.24 18.70 -25.02
C VAL A 28 -13.62 18.20 -26.32
N ARG A 29 -13.89 16.94 -26.64
CA ARG A 29 -13.45 16.31 -27.88
C ARG A 29 -14.57 15.46 -28.43
N ASN A 30 -14.86 15.63 -29.72
CA ASN A 30 -15.95 14.95 -30.42
C ASN A 30 -17.33 15.19 -29.78
N LEU A 31 -17.54 16.38 -29.21
CA LEU A 31 -18.77 16.86 -28.61
C LEU A 31 -19.01 18.32 -29.04
N PHE A 32 -20.24 18.74 -29.02
CA PHE A 32 -20.62 20.16 -29.21
C PHE A 32 -20.47 20.90 -27.90
N GLU A 33 -19.75 22.03 -27.92
CA GLU A 33 -19.38 22.79 -26.72
C GLU A 33 -20.59 23.46 -26.02
N ASP A 34 -21.60 23.91 -26.82
CA ASP A 34 -22.74 24.65 -26.34
C ASP A 34 -23.89 23.74 -25.83
N GLU A 35 -23.69 22.42 -25.77
CA GLU A 35 -24.71 21.48 -25.37
C GLU A 35 -24.35 20.72 -24.10
N ASP A 36 -25.37 20.11 -23.44
CA ASP A 36 -25.17 19.26 -22.27
C ASP A 36 -24.35 17.98 -22.66
N TYR A 37 -23.09 17.95 -22.29
CA TYR A 37 -22.17 16.85 -22.60
C TYR A 37 -22.69 15.49 -22.12
N ALA A 38 -23.43 15.45 -21.00
CA ALA A 38 -23.97 14.19 -20.48
C ALA A 38 -25.11 13.69 -21.37
N LYS A 39 -25.95 14.61 -21.89
CA LYS A 39 -27.00 14.24 -22.85
C LYS A 39 -26.40 13.72 -24.15
N GLN A 40 -25.36 14.35 -24.68
CA GLN A 40 -24.68 13.86 -25.88
C GLN A 40 -24.15 12.43 -25.69
N PHE A 41 -23.52 12.10 -24.55
CA PHE A 41 -23.11 10.74 -24.22
C PHE A 41 -24.29 9.77 -24.18
N GLU A 42 -25.40 10.18 -23.56
CA GLU A 42 -26.60 9.35 -23.44
C GLU A 42 -27.28 9.16 -24.82
N GLU A 43 -27.29 10.17 -25.68
CA GLU A 43 -27.81 10.10 -27.05
C GLU A 43 -27.00 9.17 -27.93
N THR A 44 -25.66 9.26 -27.89
CA THR A 44 -24.80 8.33 -28.57
C THR A 44 -25.05 6.90 -28.11
N ALA A 45 -25.17 6.66 -26.80
CA ALA A 45 -25.46 5.35 -26.29
C ALA A 45 -26.85 4.84 -26.75
N ARG A 46 -27.88 5.68 -26.70
CA ARG A 46 -29.26 5.37 -27.13
C ARG A 46 -29.34 5.06 -28.62
N ARG A 47 -28.65 5.81 -29.47
CA ARG A 47 -28.57 5.59 -30.93
C ARG A 47 -28.19 4.14 -31.27
N PHE A 48 -27.34 3.53 -30.46
CA PHE A 48 -26.89 2.16 -30.62
C PHE A 48 -27.56 1.15 -29.67
N GLY A 49 -28.69 1.50 -29.04
CA GLY A 49 -29.44 0.63 -28.14
C GLY A 49 -28.66 0.26 -26.88
N LYS A 50 -27.87 1.19 -26.32
CA LYS A 50 -27.01 0.99 -25.16
C LYS A 50 -27.25 2.03 -24.06
N GLY A 51 -26.73 1.75 -22.85
CA GLY A 51 -26.83 2.71 -21.73
C GLY A 51 -28.07 2.58 -20.85
N GLU A 52 -29.07 1.76 -21.23
CA GLU A 52 -30.31 1.63 -20.46
C GLU A 52 -30.15 0.75 -19.21
N LYS A 53 -29.40 -0.35 -19.32
CA LYS A 53 -29.22 -1.29 -18.21
C LYS A 53 -28.38 -0.69 -17.09
N TYR A 54 -28.84 -0.89 -15.84
CA TYR A 54 -28.12 -0.40 -14.64
C TYR A 54 -26.68 -0.95 -14.56
N GLU A 55 -26.50 -2.22 -14.90
CA GLU A 55 -25.20 -2.89 -14.82
C GLU A 55 -24.22 -2.51 -15.93
N GLU A 56 -24.65 -1.75 -16.91
CA GLU A 56 -23.80 -1.34 -18.01
C GLU A 56 -22.81 -0.26 -17.61
N ARG A 57 -21.60 -0.43 -18.10
CA ARG A 57 -20.57 0.61 -18.06
C ARG A 57 -20.99 1.75 -18.96
N LYS A 58 -21.04 2.98 -18.40
CA LYS A 58 -21.55 4.18 -19.08
C LYS A 58 -20.44 5.13 -19.48
N TYR A 59 -19.37 5.20 -18.70
CA TYR A 59 -18.20 5.99 -19.04
C TYR A 59 -16.92 5.44 -18.40
N TYR A 60 -15.78 5.90 -18.91
CA TYR A 60 -14.47 5.75 -18.28
C TYR A 60 -14.01 7.07 -17.72
N HIS A 61 -13.34 7.02 -16.58
CA HIS A 61 -12.74 8.17 -15.93
C HIS A 61 -11.24 7.99 -15.86
N PHE A 62 -10.52 8.70 -16.68
CA PHE A 62 -9.08 8.79 -16.65
C PHE A 62 -8.64 9.96 -15.77
N LYS A 63 -7.54 9.77 -15.05
CA LYS A 63 -6.83 10.81 -14.33
C LYS A 63 -5.40 10.84 -14.84
N VAL A 64 -4.98 12.00 -15.29
CA VAL A 64 -3.65 12.24 -15.84
C VAL A 64 -2.95 13.28 -14.97
N TRP A 65 -1.71 13.05 -14.64
CA TRP A 65 -0.87 13.98 -13.87
C TRP A 65 0.58 13.75 -14.22
N CYS A 66 1.40 14.78 -14.10
CA CYS A 66 2.85 14.72 -14.19
C CYS A 66 3.47 14.56 -12.80
N ALA A 67 4.76 14.32 -12.72
CA ALA A 67 5.45 14.26 -11.45
C ALA A 67 5.36 15.62 -10.74
N ARG A 68 5.19 15.60 -9.42
CA ARG A 68 5.08 16.85 -8.64
C ARG A 68 6.26 17.79 -8.83
N GLN A 69 7.43 17.22 -9.08
CA GLN A 69 8.67 17.97 -9.32
C GLN A 69 8.68 18.72 -10.65
N ASP A 70 7.80 18.36 -11.60
CA ASP A 70 7.68 19.05 -12.89
C ASP A 70 6.93 20.38 -12.75
N ASN A 71 6.21 20.58 -11.62
CA ASN A 71 5.53 21.81 -11.21
C ASN A 71 4.76 22.52 -12.33
N LEU A 72 3.91 21.77 -13.05
CA LEU A 72 3.17 22.28 -14.19
C LEU A 72 2.06 23.22 -13.75
N GLY A 73 1.90 24.33 -14.49
CA GLY A 73 0.70 25.17 -14.44
C GLY A 73 -0.49 24.47 -15.09
N ALA A 74 -1.69 25.02 -14.84
CA ALA A 74 -2.95 24.45 -15.34
C ALA A 74 -2.98 24.31 -16.85
N GLU A 75 -2.55 25.32 -17.60
CA GLU A 75 -2.53 25.31 -19.06
C GLU A 75 -1.62 24.20 -19.64
N CYS A 76 -0.40 24.05 -19.11
CA CYS A 76 0.52 23.00 -19.54
C CYS A 76 -0.03 21.60 -19.22
N ALA A 77 -0.63 21.43 -18.04
CA ALA A 77 -1.24 20.16 -17.65
C ALA A 77 -2.49 19.85 -18.50
N HIS A 78 -3.26 20.88 -18.89
CA HIS A 78 -4.42 20.71 -19.75
C HIS A 78 -4.01 20.31 -21.17
N LYS A 79 -3.09 21.04 -21.80
CA LYS A 79 -2.53 20.69 -23.13
C LYS A 79 -1.96 19.27 -23.15
N PHE A 80 -1.25 18.89 -22.10
CA PHE A 80 -0.76 17.52 -21.97
C PHE A 80 -1.90 16.48 -21.91
N ALA A 81 -2.99 16.79 -21.21
CA ALA A 81 -4.16 15.91 -21.14
C ALA A 81 -4.92 15.83 -22.47
N GLU A 82 -5.00 16.93 -23.21
CA GLU A 82 -5.57 16.98 -24.55
C GLU A 82 -4.76 16.12 -25.53
N GLU A 83 -3.43 16.24 -25.52
CA GLU A 83 -2.55 15.41 -26.35
C GLU A 83 -2.68 13.93 -26.01
N VAL A 84 -2.76 13.59 -24.71
CA VAL A 84 -3.03 12.22 -24.26
C VAL A 84 -4.38 11.73 -24.77
N ALA A 85 -5.45 12.55 -24.71
CA ALA A 85 -6.75 12.19 -25.23
C ALA A 85 -6.72 12.02 -26.75
N GLU A 86 -6.02 12.88 -27.46
CA GLU A 86 -5.85 12.78 -28.91
C GLU A 86 -5.15 11.49 -29.36
N LYS A 87 -4.08 11.13 -28.70
CA LYS A 87 -3.29 9.93 -29.05
C LYS A 87 -4.00 8.63 -28.66
N LEU A 88 -4.64 8.59 -27.48
CA LEU A 88 -5.18 7.35 -26.91
C LEU A 88 -6.69 7.15 -27.12
N LEU A 89 -7.43 8.23 -27.38
CA LEU A 89 -8.90 8.28 -27.38
C LEU A 89 -9.44 9.04 -28.60
N LYS A 90 -8.73 8.98 -29.72
CA LYS A 90 -8.92 9.80 -30.90
C LYS A 90 -10.37 9.95 -31.35
N ASP A 91 -11.10 8.85 -31.44
CA ASP A 91 -12.46 8.79 -31.96
C ASP A 91 -13.53 8.79 -30.87
N CYS A 92 -13.13 8.96 -29.59
CA CYS A 92 -14.03 8.91 -28.46
C CYS A 92 -14.58 10.30 -28.14
N GLU A 93 -15.81 10.34 -27.67
CA GLU A 93 -16.39 11.51 -27.01
C GLU A 93 -15.76 11.70 -25.64
N CYS A 94 -15.14 12.85 -25.40
CA CYS A 94 -14.41 13.12 -24.16
C CYS A 94 -14.73 14.50 -23.60
N VAL A 95 -14.80 14.59 -22.27
CA VAL A 95 -14.78 15.85 -21.52
C VAL A 95 -13.50 15.88 -20.70
N ILE A 96 -12.68 16.91 -20.87
CA ILE A 96 -11.37 17.09 -20.24
C ILE A 96 -11.46 18.27 -19.27
N ALA A 97 -11.03 18.09 -18.04
CA ALA A 97 -11.01 19.16 -17.04
C ALA A 97 -9.74 19.11 -16.21
N THR A 98 -9.08 20.24 -16.05
CA THR A 98 -7.87 20.37 -15.25
C THR A 98 -8.17 21.02 -13.91
N HIS A 99 -7.77 20.35 -12.84
CA HIS A 99 -8.00 20.73 -11.46
C HIS A 99 -6.72 21.25 -10.80
N THR A 100 -6.87 22.34 -10.05
CA THR A 100 -5.80 22.97 -9.26
C THR A 100 -6.09 22.98 -7.76
N ASP A 101 -7.21 22.38 -7.34
CA ASP A 101 -7.67 22.33 -5.94
C ASP A 101 -6.82 21.47 -5.01
N THR A 102 -5.79 20.81 -5.53
CA THR A 102 -4.86 19.97 -4.77
C THR A 102 -3.41 20.41 -4.93
N LYS A 103 -2.50 19.85 -4.09
CA LYS A 103 -1.06 20.16 -4.14
C LYS A 103 -0.38 19.80 -5.48
N THR A 104 -1.06 19.07 -6.35
CA THR A 104 -0.55 18.66 -7.66
C THR A 104 -1.64 18.93 -8.68
N VAL A 105 -1.35 19.73 -9.68
CA VAL A 105 -2.23 19.94 -10.82
C VAL A 105 -2.48 18.61 -11.51
N HIS A 106 -3.71 18.31 -11.85
CA HIS A 106 -4.09 17.06 -12.48
C HIS A 106 -5.31 17.23 -13.38
N SER A 107 -5.34 16.45 -14.44
CA SER A 107 -6.43 16.50 -15.40
C SER A 107 -7.28 15.24 -15.32
N HIS A 108 -8.57 15.43 -15.46
CA HIS A 108 -9.57 14.40 -15.56
C HIS A 108 -10.09 14.33 -17.00
N ILE A 109 -10.24 13.11 -17.53
CA ILE A 109 -10.85 12.87 -18.82
C ILE A 109 -12.01 11.88 -18.60
N ILE A 110 -13.24 12.32 -18.84
CA ILE A 110 -14.41 11.46 -18.87
C ILE A 110 -14.66 11.06 -20.32
N VAL A 111 -14.75 9.78 -20.58
CA VAL A 111 -14.87 9.21 -21.94
C VAL A 111 -16.15 8.40 -22.01
N ASN A 112 -16.96 8.62 -23.03
CA ASN A 112 -18.12 7.78 -23.28
C ASN A 112 -17.71 6.31 -23.44
N ALA A 113 -18.46 5.39 -22.82
CA ALA A 113 -18.17 3.97 -22.95
C ALA A 113 -18.61 3.38 -24.30
N VAL A 114 -19.32 4.16 -25.13
CA VAL A 114 -19.77 3.76 -26.47
C VAL A 114 -18.99 4.56 -27.49
N ASP A 115 -18.40 3.89 -28.44
CA ASP A 115 -17.74 4.50 -29.60
C ASP A 115 -18.83 5.17 -30.49
N PRO A 116 -18.72 6.47 -30.80
CA PRO A 116 -19.75 7.18 -31.52
C PRO A 116 -19.86 6.81 -33.00
N ILE A 117 -18.84 6.17 -33.55
CA ILE A 117 -18.78 5.74 -34.97
C ILE A 117 -19.30 4.31 -35.11
N THR A 118 -18.78 3.40 -34.32
CA THR A 118 -19.06 1.96 -34.48
C THR A 118 -20.16 1.44 -33.55
N GLY A 119 -20.56 2.23 -32.55
CA GLY A 119 -21.50 1.81 -31.50
C GLY A 119 -20.97 0.72 -30.58
N LYS A 120 -19.74 0.29 -30.74
CA LYS A 120 -19.13 -0.74 -29.86
C LYS A 120 -18.81 -0.17 -28.50
N LYS A 121 -18.97 -0.99 -27.45
CA LYS A 121 -18.52 -0.58 -26.11
C LYS A 121 -17.00 -0.67 -26.03
N LEU A 122 -16.38 0.41 -25.59
CA LEU A 122 -14.95 0.44 -25.30
C LEU A 122 -14.59 -0.60 -24.24
N GLN A 123 -13.52 -1.32 -24.46
CA GLN A 123 -12.99 -2.30 -23.50
C GLN A 123 -11.48 -2.14 -23.41
N PHE A 124 -11.00 -1.88 -22.21
CA PHE A 124 -9.57 -1.81 -21.92
C PHE A 124 -9.17 -2.98 -21.04
N ARG A 125 -8.29 -3.84 -21.55
CA ARG A 125 -7.66 -4.93 -20.81
C ARG A 125 -6.45 -4.42 -20.04
N ASN A 126 -5.93 -5.21 -19.12
CA ASN A 126 -4.71 -4.82 -18.38
C ASN A 126 -3.52 -4.50 -19.29
N LYS A 127 -3.40 -5.22 -20.42
CA LYS A 127 -2.36 -4.96 -21.43
C LYS A 127 -2.53 -3.57 -22.03
N ASP A 128 -3.75 -3.22 -22.44
CA ASP A 128 -4.07 -1.93 -23.05
C ASP A 128 -3.74 -0.78 -22.08
N TYR A 129 -4.05 -0.95 -20.78
CA TYR A 129 -3.67 0.05 -19.75
C TYR A 129 -2.16 0.20 -19.58
N ILE A 130 -1.39 -0.86 -19.76
CA ILE A 130 0.07 -0.80 -19.69
C ILE A 130 0.58 -0.01 -20.91
N GLU A 131 0.12 -0.33 -22.11
CA GLU A 131 0.47 0.36 -23.35
C GLU A 131 0.08 1.85 -23.30
N MET A 132 -1.13 2.16 -22.81
CA MET A 132 -1.56 3.55 -22.61
C MET A 132 -0.64 4.31 -21.64
N LYS A 133 -0.16 3.69 -20.59
CA LYS A 133 0.77 4.34 -19.65
C LYS A 133 2.16 4.54 -20.25
N ASP A 134 2.62 3.61 -21.04
CA ASP A 134 3.87 3.77 -21.79
C ASP A 134 3.75 4.94 -22.78
N GLU A 135 2.61 5.08 -23.46
CA GLU A 135 2.35 6.20 -24.36
C GLU A 135 2.30 7.54 -23.62
N VAL A 136 1.59 7.60 -22.48
CA VAL A 136 1.57 8.80 -21.63
C VAL A 136 2.98 9.19 -21.16
N ASN A 137 3.83 8.20 -20.83
CA ASN A 137 5.22 8.48 -20.50
C ASN A 137 6.00 9.00 -21.71
N ARG A 138 5.75 8.46 -22.91
CA ARG A 138 6.40 8.92 -24.16
C ARG A 138 6.02 10.36 -24.50
N ILE A 139 4.74 10.71 -24.41
CA ILE A 139 4.26 12.08 -24.60
C ILE A 139 4.91 12.99 -23.53
N GLY A 140 4.88 12.62 -22.26
CA GLY A 140 5.50 13.39 -21.19
C GLY A 140 6.98 13.62 -21.40
N LYS A 141 7.73 12.60 -21.86
CA LYS A 141 9.15 12.72 -22.19
C LYS A 141 9.41 13.72 -23.32
N ALA A 142 8.54 13.77 -24.33
CA ALA A 142 8.64 14.74 -25.42
C ALA A 142 8.49 16.19 -24.92
N HIS A 143 7.73 16.40 -23.84
CA HIS A 143 7.61 17.67 -23.15
C HIS A 143 8.68 17.90 -22.04
N GLY A 144 9.66 17.02 -21.91
CA GLY A 144 10.68 17.11 -20.86
C GLY A 144 10.21 16.72 -19.46
N TYR A 145 9.03 16.11 -19.33
CA TYR A 145 8.49 15.67 -18.03
C TYR A 145 9.12 14.36 -17.57
N ARG A 146 9.16 14.16 -16.25
CA ARG A 146 9.72 12.97 -15.65
C ARG A 146 8.87 11.76 -15.92
N GLU A 147 9.53 10.67 -16.28
CA GLU A 147 8.87 9.38 -16.49
C GLU A 147 8.33 8.77 -15.19
N THR A 148 7.11 8.25 -15.25
CA THR A 148 6.47 7.57 -14.12
C THR A 148 6.78 6.08 -14.14
N GLU A 149 7.48 5.58 -13.14
CA GLU A 149 7.70 4.15 -12.95
C GLU A 149 6.43 3.45 -12.46
N PHE A 150 5.60 2.92 -13.35
CA PHE A 150 4.36 2.22 -12.98
C PHE A 150 4.49 0.69 -13.00
N ARG A 151 5.57 0.15 -13.58
CA ARG A 151 5.83 -1.30 -13.65
C ARG A 151 6.42 -1.86 -12.36
N LYS A 152 7.18 -1.06 -11.64
CA LYS A 152 7.74 -1.46 -10.34
C LYS A 152 6.72 -1.25 -9.24
N ARG A 153 6.37 -2.33 -8.55
CA ARG A 153 5.54 -2.22 -7.34
C ARG A 153 6.31 -1.50 -6.22
N SER A 154 5.58 -0.74 -5.41
CA SER A 154 6.18 -0.12 -4.23
C SER A 154 6.74 -1.18 -3.27
N LYS A 155 7.78 -0.82 -2.52
CA LYS A 155 8.35 -1.69 -1.47
C LYS A 155 7.27 -2.12 -0.47
N ASN A 156 6.45 -1.17 -0.01
CA ASN A 156 5.28 -1.39 0.84
C ASN A 156 4.04 -0.88 0.11
N SER A 157 3.11 -1.76 -0.25
CA SER A 157 1.87 -1.40 -0.94
C SER A 157 0.76 -1.19 0.10
N ARG A 158 0.25 0.04 0.19
CA ARG A 158 -0.83 0.42 1.13
C ARG A 158 -2.03 0.96 0.36
N THR A 159 -3.22 0.52 0.74
CA THR A 159 -4.48 1.06 0.22
C THR A 159 -4.74 2.46 0.77
N THR A 160 -5.71 3.16 0.21
CA THR A 160 -6.12 4.49 0.70
C THR A 160 -6.67 4.41 2.12
N GLU A 161 -7.40 3.34 2.44
CA GLU A 161 -7.97 3.05 3.75
C GLU A 161 -6.86 2.78 4.78
N GLU A 162 -5.86 1.95 4.44
CA GLU A 162 -4.69 1.71 5.30
C GLU A 162 -3.95 3.02 5.60
N LYS A 163 -3.76 3.88 4.60
CA LYS A 163 -3.12 5.20 4.79
C LYS A 163 -3.95 6.12 5.71
N LYS A 164 -5.27 6.12 5.58
CA LYS A 164 -6.16 6.89 6.46
C LYS A 164 -6.12 6.42 7.91
N ILE A 165 -6.06 5.09 8.13
CA ILE A 165 -5.91 4.50 9.48
C ILE A 165 -4.58 4.95 10.09
N MET A 166 -3.47 4.87 9.35
CA MET A 166 -2.15 5.30 9.80
C MET A 166 -2.09 6.80 10.13
N LEU A 167 -2.73 7.65 9.30
CA LEU A 167 -2.80 9.09 9.56
C LEU A 167 -3.55 9.43 10.86
N LYS A 168 -4.46 8.57 11.29
CA LYS A 168 -5.19 8.66 12.56
C LYS A 168 -4.44 8.01 13.74
N GLY A 169 -3.20 7.55 13.53
CA GLY A 169 -2.38 6.88 14.54
C GLY A 169 -2.76 5.42 14.79
N GLY A 170 -3.61 4.83 13.95
CA GLY A 170 -3.99 3.42 14.02
C GLY A 170 -3.10 2.52 13.15
N THR A 171 -3.18 1.21 13.40
CA THR A 171 -2.46 0.17 12.64
C THR A 171 -3.48 -0.74 11.94
N SER A 172 -3.20 -1.16 10.73
CA SER A 172 -4.03 -2.14 10.03
C SER A 172 -3.42 -3.54 10.18
N TRP A 173 -4.25 -4.59 10.15
CA TRP A 173 -3.78 -5.98 10.18
C TRP A 173 -2.75 -6.32 9.10
N LYS A 174 -2.80 -5.63 7.95
CA LYS A 174 -1.78 -5.78 6.90
C LYS A 174 -0.47 -5.09 7.26
N GLU A 175 -0.51 -4.01 8.03
CA GLU A 175 0.72 -3.39 8.54
C GLU A 175 1.36 -4.27 9.60
N GLU A 176 0.57 -4.82 10.52
CA GLU A 176 1.03 -5.81 11.50
C GLU A 176 1.68 -7.01 10.79
N LEU A 177 1.04 -7.51 9.72
CA LEU A 177 1.59 -8.61 8.93
C LEU A 177 2.93 -8.23 8.26
N ARG A 178 3.09 -6.98 7.80
CA ARG A 178 4.37 -6.48 7.24
C ARG A 178 5.46 -6.44 8.30
N GLU A 179 5.14 -6.00 9.50
CA GLU A 179 6.08 -5.95 10.63
C GLU A 179 6.51 -7.36 11.05
N VAL A 180 5.55 -8.27 11.21
CA VAL A 180 5.80 -9.68 11.55
C VAL A 180 6.69 -10.36 10.50
N ILE A 181 6.42 -10.17 9.21
CA ILE A 181 7.26 -10.72 8.13
C ILE A 181 8.67 -10.12 8.18
N ALA A 182 8.78 -8.80 8.39
CA ALA A 182 10.09 -8.14 8.47
C ALA A 182 10.91 -8.64 9.66
N GLU A 183 10.26 -8.91 10.79
CA GLU A 183 10.89 -9.47 11.98
C GLU A 183 11.26 -10.95 11.80
N GLY A 184 10.39 -11.75 11.18
CA GLY A 184 10.67 -13.12 10.80
C GLY A 184 11.91 -13.25 9.89
N ILE A 185 12.07 -12.32 8.93
CA ILE A 185 13.28 -12.27 8.09
C ILE A 185 14.52 -12.04 8.96
N LYS A 186 14.46 -11.11 9.92
CA LYS A 186 15.60 -10.80 10.81
C LYS A 186 16.03 -11.97 11.68
N ASN A 187 15.06 -12.77 12.12
CA ASN A 187 15.30 -13.84 13.09
C ASN A 187 15.44 -15.23 12.45
N SER A 188 15.51 -15.31 11.11
CA SER A 188 15.57 -16.58 10.40
C SER A 188 16.76 -16.66 9.46
N LYS A 189 17.48 -17.82 9.49
CA LYS A 189 18.63 -18.10 8.60
C LYS A 189 18.24 -18.90 7.36
N THR A 190 17.06 -19.51 7.36
CA THR A 190 16.55 -20.32 6.24
C THR A 190 15.07 -20.07 6.04
N PRO A 191 14.52 -20.29 4.81
CA PRO A 191 13.10 -20.16 4.55
C PRO A 191 12.21 -21.02 5.45
N ASP A 192 12.65 -22.21 5.81
CA ASP A 192 11.85 -23.09 6.68
C ASP A 192 11.82 -22.61 8.13
N LYS A 193 12.94 -22.10 8.65
CA LYS A 193 12.98 -21.44 9.96
C LYS A 193 12.11 -20.19 9.98
N PHE A 194 12.09 -19.42 8.89
CA PHE A 194 11.21 -18.27 8.72
C PHE A 194 9.73 -18.66 8.83
N LYS A 195 9.29 -19.70 8.13
CA LYS A 195 7.90 -20.18 8.21
C LYS A 195 7.53 -20.60 9.62
N LYS A 196 8.39 -21.44 10.24
CA LYS A 196 8.19 -21.91 11.61
C LYS A 196 8.14 -20.73 12.60
N TYR A 197 9.02 -19.75 12.43
CA TYR A 197 9.03 -18.55 13.26
C TYR A 197 7.72 -17.75 13.18
N LEU A 198 7.20 -17.50 11.95
CA LEU A 198 5.94 -16.81 11.76
C LEU A 198 4.77 -17.55 12.43
N GLU A 199 4.72 -18.87 12.27
CA GLU A 199 3.64 -19.69 12.82
C GLU A 199 3.72 -19.76 14.36
N THR A 200 4.92 -20.07 14.91
CA THR A 200 5.11 -20.26 16.34
C THR A 200 4.98 -18.95 17.14
N CYS A 201 5.59 -17.87 16.65
CA CYS A 201 5.64 -16.60 17.39
C CYS A 201 4.42 -15.71 17.18
N TYR A 202 3.75 -15.82 16.02
CA TYR A 202 2.68 -14.88 15.63
C TYR A 202 1.40 -15.54 15.14
N GLY A 203 1.37 -16.87 15.04
CA GLY A 203 0.22 -17.59 14.47
C GLY A 203 -0.02 -17.31 12.99
N VAL A 204 0.94 -16.65 12.32
CA VAL A 204 0.82 -16.31 10.90
C VAL A 204 1.23 -17.52 10.06
N LYS A 205 0.28 -18.06 9.27
CA LYS A 205 0.50 -19.23 8.44
C LYS A 205 0.78 -18.87 6.98
N ILE A 206 1.71 -19.57 6.35
CA ILE A 206 1.92 -19.52 4.91
C ILE A 206 1.06 -20.62 4.28
N THR A 207 -0.07 -20.24 3.67
CA THR A 207 -1.06 -21.18 3.13
C THR A 207 -0.76 -21.65 1.72
N ARG A 208 0.08 -20.93 0.98
CA ARG A 208 0.53 -21.29 -0.38
C ARG A 208 2.00 -20.92 -0.55
N GLU A 209 2.76 -21.84 -1.13
CA GLU A 209 4.20 -21.72 -1.36
C GLU A 209 4.59 -21.88 -2.84
N GLY A 210 3.65 -21.77 -3.76
CA GLY A 210 3.92 -21.89 -5.18
C GLY A 210 4.82 -20.76 -5.68
N LYS A 211 4.39 -20.06 -6.70
CA LYS A 211 5.09 -18.90 -7.28
C LYS A 211 5.24 -17.74 -6.30
N GLU A 212 4.25 -17.56 -5.39
CA GLU A 212 4.23 -16.50 -4.38
C GLU A 212 3.77 -17.05 -3.02
N TYR A 213 4.28 -16.47 -1.93
CA TYR A 213 3.76 -16.73 -0.59
C TYR A 213 2.39 -16.09 -0.41
N SER A 214 1.49 -16.83 0.25
CA SER A 214 0.21 -16.30 0.74
C SER A 214 0.17 -16.41 2.25
N TYR A 215 0.08 -15.27 2.93
CA TYR A 215 0.11 -15.15 4.37
C TYR A 215 -1.30 -15.08 4.93
N LEU A 216 -1.61 -15.89 5.93
CA LEU A 216 -2.87 -15.87 6.67
C LEU A 216 -2.61 -15.26 8.06
N HIS A 217 -3.21 -14.10 8.31
CA HIS A 217 -3.21 -13.48 9.62
C HIS A 217 -4.16 -14.24 10.57
N PRO A 218 -3.81 -14.46 11.85
CA PRO A 218 -4.65 -15.27 12.76
C PRO A 218 -6.08 -14.75 12.90
N GLU A 219 -6.29 -13.44 12.86
CA GLU A 219 -7.61 -12.82 12.96
C GLU A 219 -8.38 -12.75 11.62
N ASN A 220 -7.80 -13.22 10.52
CA ASN A 220 -8.43 -13.14 9.20
C ASN A 220 -8.72 -14.52 8.62
N GLN A 221 -9.87 -14.64 7.97
CA GLN A 221 -10.26 -15.88 7.30
C GLN A 221 -9.65 -16.06 5.90
N LYS A 222 -9.16 -14.98 5.28
CA LYS A 222 -8.67 -15.00 3.90
C LYS A 222 -7.19 -14.66 3.85
N PRO A 223 -6.36 -15.51 3.21
CA PRO A 223 -4.95 -15.24 3.04
C PRO A 223 -4.70 -14.08 2.06
N VAL A 224 -3.63 -13.36 2.27
CA VAL A 224 -3.17 -12.28 1.38
C VAL A 224 -1.86 -12.68 0.70
N ARG A 225 -1.77 -12.45 -0.61
CA ARG A 225 -0.52 -12.67 -1.36
C ARG A 225 0.53 -11.65 -0.96
N GLY A 226 1.78 -12.07 -0.84
CA GLY A 226 2.90 -11.18 -0.49
C GLY A 226 3.02 -9.98 -1.43
N GLU A 227 2.79 -10.18 -2.73
CA GLU A 227 2.78 -9.10 -3.72
C GLU A 227 1.76 -7.97 -3.42
N ARG A 228 0.63 -8.27 -2.75
CA ARG A 228 -0.35 -7.27 -2.34
C ARG A 228 0.07 -6.46 -1.11
N LEU A 229 0.98 -7.00 -0.31
CA LEU A 229 1.60 -6.28 0.80
C LEU A 229 2.70 -5.33 0.30
N GLY A 230 3.33 -5.67 -0.83
CA GLY A 230 4.40 -4.92 -1.48
C GLY A 230 5.53 -5.81 -1.98
N ARG A 231 6.47 -5.22 -2.74
CA ARG A 231 7.60 -5.97 -3.32
C ARG A 231 8.46 -6.66 -2.25
N ASN A 232 8.64 -6.03 -1.09
CA ASN A 232 9.44 -6.57 0.00
C ASN A 232 8.91 -7.88 0.60
N TYR A 233 7.65 -8.25 0.31
CA TYR A 233 6.95 -9.39 0.90
C TYR A 233 6.65 -10.50 -0.10
N THR A 234 7.16 -10.37 -1.34
CA THR A 234 7.13 -11.45 -2.35
C THR A 234 8.06 -12.58 -1.92
N LYS A 235 7.75 -13.82 -2.34
CA LYS A 235 8.57 -15.00 -2.01
C LYS A 235 10.02 -14.79 -2.36
N THR A 236 10.29 -14.32 -3.59
CA THR A 236 11.65 -14.10 -4.09
C THR A 236 12.43 -13.10 -3.22
N GLU A 237 11.80 -11.96 -2.89
CA GLU A 237 12.47 -10.92 -2.10
C GLU A 237 12.68 -11.35 -0.64
N VAL A 238 11.72 -12.08 -0.06
CA VAL A 238 11.83 -12.61 1.30
C VAL A 238 13.00 -13.62 1.39
N ILE A 239 13.07 -14.57 0.46
CA ILE A 239 14.16 -15.56 0.43
C ILE A 239 15.51 -14.85 0.26
N LYS A 240 15.62 -13.95 -0.72
CA LYS A 240 16.84 -13.17 -0.97
C LYS A 240 17.32 -12.43 0.29
N ARG A 241 16.40 -11.79 1.02
CA ARG A 241 16.75 -11.04 2.24
C ARG A 241 17.16 -11.94 3.41
N ILE A 242 16.60 -13.15 3.50
CA ILE A 242 17.03 -14.17 4.48
C ILE A 242 18.45 -14.62 4.16
N GLU A 243 18.76 -14.90 2.89
CA GLU A 243 20.08 -15.31 2.43
C GLU A 243 21.13 -14.21 2.66
N GLU A 244 20.85 -12.98 2.23
CA GLU A 244 21.74 -11.83 2.45
C GLU A 244 22.05 -11.59 3.94
N GLN A 245 21.10 -11.86 4.81
CA GLN A 245 21.30 -11.71 6.25
C GLN A 245 22.12 -12.85 6.84
N SER A 246 21.92 -14.08 6.38
CA SER A 246 22.73 -15.23 6.76
C SER A 246 24.20 -15.02 6.39
N ASP A 247 24.47 -14.51 5.18
CA ASP A 247 25.82 -14.22 4.70
C ASP A 247 26.52 -13.12 5.50
N ARG A 248 25.78 -12.07 5.88
CA ARG A 248 26.33 -10.99 6.75
C ARG A 248 26.71 -11.49 8.13
N GLN A 249 25.96 -12.42 8.70
CA GLN A 249 26.29 -13.03 9.99
C GLN A 249 27.50 -13.96 9.89
N ASN A 250 27.66 -14.68 8.77
CA ASN A 250 28.80 -15.55 8.52
C ASN A 250 30.09 -14.76 8.20
N SER A 251 29.98 -13.62 7.48
CA SER A 251 31.13 -12.78 7.13
C SER A 251 31.62 -11.87 8.28
N GLY A 252 30.78 -11.62 9.29
CA GLY A 252 31.14 -10.85 10.50
C GLY A 252 32.06 -11.60 11.47
N GLY A 253 32.25 -12.90 11.30
CA GLY A 253 33.05 -13.78 12.19
C GLY A 253 34.57 -13.77 11.95
N TYR A 254 35.08 -13.09 10.92
CA TYR A 254 36.52 -13.13 10.59
C TYR A 254 37.13 -11.74 10.46
N LYS A 255 37.08 -10.93 11.52
CA LYS A 255 38.04 -9.86 11.71
C LYS A 255 38.91 -10.21 12.93
N GLY A 256 39.94 -10.99 12.64
CA GLY A 256 41.00 -11.37 13.56
C GLY A 256 41.65 -10.15 14.18
N ARG A 257 41.87 -10.24 15.47
CA ARG A 257 42.77 -9.41 16.26
C ARG A 257 44.07 -9.15 15.50
N ARG A 258 44.37 -7.90 15.22
CA ARG A 258 45.75 -7.41 15.19
C ARG A 258 45.85 -6.20 16.10
N SER A 259 46.68 -6.37 17.07
CA SER A 259 47.13 -5.45 18.11
C SER A 259 47.63 -4.12 17.56
N GLY A 260 47.39 -3.05 18.30
CA GLY A 260 48.01 -1.75 18.09
C GLY A 260 47.50 -0.77 19.15
N PHE A 261 48.12 -0.87 20.31
CA PHE A 261 48.01 0.05 21.44
C PHE A 261 48.49 1.45 21.03
N LYS A 262 47.68 2.50 21.17
CA LYS A 262 48.15 3.82 21.67
C LYS A 262 46.91 4.66 22.03
N GLY A 263 46.91 5.07 23.27
CA GLY A 263 45.85 5.87 23.89
C GLY A 263 45.88 7.35 23.55
N GLN A 264 44.75 7.97 23.76
CA GLN A 264 44.68 9.32 24.38
C GLN A 264 43.27 9.59 24.88
N ARG A 265 43.20 10.14 26.07
CA ARG A 265 42.01 10.59 26.81
C ARG A 265 41.44 11.84 26.18
N ALA A 266 40.14 12.01 26.19
CA ALA A 266 39.38 13.08 26.86
C ALA A 266 37.97 13.22 26.30
N GLY A 267 37.04 13.46 27.18
CA GLY A 267 35.91 14.35 26.95
C GLY A 267 34.53 13.78 27.27
N ALA A 268 34.11 13.89 28.53
CA ALA A 268 32.75 13.61 28.95
C ALA A 268 31.79 14.69 28.40
N GLY A 269 30.71 14.28 27.76
CA GLY A 269 29.59 15.12 27.39
C GLY A 269 28.28 14.49 27.84
N VAL A 270 27.73 15.02 28.93
CA VAL A 270 26.42 14.68 29.49
C VAL A 270 25.34 15.27 28.58
N VAL A 271 24.45 14.45 28.02
CA VAL A 271 23.22 14.93 27.39
C VAL A 271 22.01 14.50 28.24
N ARG A 272 21.31 15.52 28.72
CA ARG A 272 20.13 15.46 29.57
C ARG A 272 18.94 14.86 28.81
N ARG A 273 18.23 13.94 29.46
CA ARG A 273 16.89 13.47 29.10
C ARG A 273 15.87 14.61 29.24
N GLY A 274 15.11 14.85 28.16
CA GLY A 274 13.88 15.64 28.21
C GLY A 274 12.68 14.72 28.31
N GLU A 275 11.93 14.83 29.40
CA GLU A 275 10.63 14.22 29.56
C GLU A 275 9.59 14.98 28.73
N VAL A 276 8.78 14.28 27.96
CA VAL A 276 7.56 14.82 27.33
C VAL A 276 6.37 14.05 27.84
N THR A 277 5.61 14.70 28.70
CA THR A 277 4.30 14.27 29.17
C THR A 277 3.24 14.61 28.12
N HIS A 278 2.45 13.63 27.67
CA HIS A 278 1.19 13.90 26.97
C HIS A 278 0.10 12.95 27.46
N GLY A 279 -0.91 13.51 28.04
CA GLY A 279 -2.14 12.85 28.41
C GLY A 279 -3.10 12.73 27.22
N GLY A 280 -3.94 11.69 27.24
CA GLY A 280 -5.03 11.49 26.28
C GLY A 280 -5.59 10.07 26.33
N SER A 281 -6.82 9.91 26.82
CA SER A 281 -7.45 8.62 27.17
C SER A 281 -7.88 7.71 26.00
N ALA A 282 -7.73 8.10 24.73
CA ALA A 282 -8.10 7.29 23.58
C ALA A 282 -7.02 6.30 23.08
N GLY A 283 -5.80 6.40 23.63
CA GLY A 283 -4.66 5.55 23.21
C GLY A 283 -4.52 4.24 24.01
N ARG A 284 -5.39 3.98 24.99
CA ARG A 284 -5.19 2.89 25.94
C ARG A 284 -5.63 1.50 25.43
N ILE A 285 -6.64 1.42 24.58
CA ILE A 285 -7.18 0.12 24.09
C ILE A 285 -6.26 -0.54 23.05
N ILE A 286 -5.63 0.25 22.17
CA ILE A 286 -4.74 -0.29 21.13
C ILE A 286 -3.35 -0.65 21.67
N ARG A 287 -2.88 0.06 22.71
CA ARG A 287 -1.59 -0.27 23.37
C ARG A 287 -1.61 -1.60 24.13
N THR A 288 -2.77 -2.04 24.61
CA THR A 288 -2.88 -3.32 25.34
C THR A 288 -2.73 -4.53 24.42
N SER A 289 -3.19 -4.50 23.15
CA SER A 289 -3.00 -5.62 22.23
C SER A 289 -1.55 -5.77 21.77
N VAL A 290 -0.88 -4.68 21.40
CA VAL A 290 0.53 -4.70 20.97
C VAL A 290 1.48 -5.02 22.14
N SER A 291 1.19 -4.53 23.35
CA SER A 291 1.99 -4.87 24.54
C SER A 291 1.71 -6.29 25.04
N GLY A 292 0.52 -6.84 24.83
CA GLY A 292 0.18 -8.24 25.09
C GLY A 292 0.99 -9.18 24.18
N ILE A 293 0.97 -8.92 22.88
CA ILE A 293 1.74 -9.67 21.89
C ILE A 293 3.26 -9.55 22.15
N LYS A 294 3.77 -8.36 22.48
CA LYS A 294 5.19 -8.17 22.84
C LYS A 294 5.60 -8.92 24.11
N ARG A 295 4.74 -9.01 25.12
CA ARG A 295 5.03 -9.79 26.33
C ARG A 295 5.00 -11.29 26.07
N GLU A 296 4.03 -11.76 25.29
CA GLU A 296 3.94 -13.17 24.89
C GLU A 296 5.15 -13.57 24.03
N MET A 297 5.62 -12.69 23.14
CA MET A 297 6.84 -12.87 22.35
C MET A 297 8.10 -12.95 23.20
N GLN A 298 8.25 -12.11 24.21
CA GLN A 298 9.39 -12.18 25.13
C GLN A 298 9.40 -13.50 25.91
N ARG A 299 8.22 -14.02 26.27
CA ARG A 299 8.08 -15.34 26.93
C ARG A 299 8.47 -16.49 25.99
N LEU A 300 8.01 -16.42 24.72
CA LEU A 300 8.32 -17.46 23.72
C LEU A 300 9.77 -17.41 23.24
N SER A 301 10.38 -16.22 23.13
CA SER A 301 11.81 -16.05 22.83
C SER A 301 12.68 -16.62 23.94
N PHE A 302 12.30 -16.40 25.20
CA PHE A 302 12.98 -16.96 26.34
C PHE A 302 12.86 -18.51 26.40
N ALA A 303 11.66 -19.05 26.10
CA ALA A 303 11.46 -20.49 26.01
C ALA A 303 12.27 -21.15 24.86
N ALA A 304 12.42 -20.46 23.71
CA ALA A 304 13.23 -20.93 22.59
C ALA A 304 14.74 -20.88 22.88
N GLU A 305 15.21 -19.88 23.64
CA GLU A 305 16.60 -19.80 24.11
C GLU A 305 16.93 -20.85 25.17
N CYS A 306 15.97 -21.22 26.00
CA CYS A 306 16.12 -22.28 27.00
C CYS A 306 16.15 -23.67 26.35
N ALA A 307 15.33 -23.92 25.31
CA ALA A 307 15.35 -25.17 24.56
C ALA A 307 16.69 -25.40 23.80
N ASP A 308 17.36 -24.32 23.39
CA ASP A 308 18.67 -24.39 22.71
C ASP A 308 19.83 -24.63 23.69
N ARG A 309 19.62 -24.44 25.01
CA ARG A 309 20.60 -24.67 26.08
C ARG A 309 20.52 -26.05 26.74
N GLY A 310 19.61 -26.92 26.31
CA GLY A 310 19.49 -28.29 26.82
C GLY A 310 19.03 -28.39 28.26
N THR A 311 18.32 -27.41 28.80
CA THR A 311 17.70 -27.46 30.13
C THR A 311 16.39 -28.25 30.08
N ASP A 312 16.17 -29.08 31.10
CA ASP A 312 15.07 -30.04 31.20
C ASP A 312 13.68 -29.36 31.08
N ALA A 313 12.96 -29.65 29.98
CA ALA A 313 11.67 -29.06 29.65
C ALA A 313 10.60 -29.23 30.74
N ALA A 314 10.69 -30.29 31.55
CA ALA A 314 9.73 -30.59 32.63
C ALA A 314 9.90 -29.69 33.85
N SER A 315 11.07 -29.15 34.12
CA SER A 315 11.31 -28.23 35.23
C SER A 315 10.84 -26.80 34.90
N GLU A 316 10.89 -26.44 33.62
CA GLU A 316 10.44 -25.16 33.13
C GLU A 316 8.92 -25.07 32.96
N GLU A 317 8.28 -26.17 32.59
CA GLU A 317 6.82 -26.25 32.51
C GLU A 317 6.18 -26.05 33.90
N ARG A 318 6.75 -26.65 34.94
CA ARG A 318 6.31 -26.41 36.35
C ARG A 318 6.49 -24.95 36.77
N ARG A 319 7.59 -24.31 36.37
CA ARG A 319 7.86 -22.92 36.72
C ARG A 319 6.92 -21.95 36.00
N MET A 320 6.51 -22.28 34.75
CA MET A 320 5.51 -21.51 34.02
C MET A 320 4.10 -21.68 34.61
N ASP A 321 3.76 -22.87 35.09
CA ASP A 321 2.47 -23.12 35.73
C ASP A 321 2.36 -22.42 37.11
N GLU A 322 3.46 -22.33 37.85
CA GLU A 322 3.52 -21.52 39.08
C GLU A 322 3.37 -20.03 38.84
N LEU A 323 3.93 -19.53 37.73
CA LEU A 323 3.77 -18.12 37.33
C LEU A 323 2.33 -17.81 36.89
N ARG A 324 1.68 -18.71 36.15
CA ARG A 324 0.26 -18.59 35.78
C ARG A 324 -0.64 -18.57 36.99
N ALA A 325 -0.41 -19.48 37.94
CA ALA A 325 -1.18 -19.52 39.19
C ALA A 325 -1.05 -18.25 40.02
N ARG A 326 0.13 -17.59 40.02
CA ARG A 326 0.33 -16.30 40.71
C ARG A 326 -0.40 -15.16 39.98
N GLU A 327 -0.36 -15.12 38.67
CA GLU A 327 -1.06 -14.08 37.89
C GLU A 327 -2.59 -14.20 38.00
N GLU A 328 -3.13 -15.40 37.99
CA GLU A 328 -4.56 -15.64 38.26
C GLU A 328 -4.99 -15.21 39.67
N ASN A 329 -4.16 -15.45 40.66
CA ASN A 329 -4.42 -15.04 42.02
C ASN A 329 -4.36 -13.50 42.20
N GLU A 330 -3.44 -12.83 41.51
CA GLU A 330 -3.38 -11.36 41.49
C GLU A 330 -4.54 -10.74 40.70
N ARG A 331 -5.02 -11.41 39.66
CA ARG A 331 -6.19 -10.98 38.90
C ARG A 331 -7.47 -11.12 39.72
N GLY A 332 -7.64 -12.26 40.40
CA GLY A 332 -8.78 -12.48 41.30
C GLY A 332 -8.82 -11.50 42.49
N LYS A 333 -7.67 -11.05 43.00
CA LYS A 333 -7.61 -10.01 44.04
C LYS A 333 -8.01 -8.62 43.53
N ARG A 334 -7.69 -8.28 42.26
CA ARG A 334 -8.09 -6.99 41.66
C ARG A 334 -9.57 -6.93 41.27
N GLU A 335 -10.14 -8.07 40.90
CA GLU A 335 -11.58 -8.19 40.62
C GLU A 335 -12.44 -8.26 41.88
N ALA A 336 -11.85 -8.50 43.07
CA ALA A 336 -12.51 -8.47 44.34
C ALA A 336 -12.40 -7.11 45.08
N GLU A 337 -11.57 -6.20 44.57
CA GLU A 337 -11.38 -4.83 45.10
C GLU A 337 -12.15 -3.77 44.26
N GLU A 338 -12.82 -4.17 43.17
CA GLU A 338 -13.80 -3.37 42.41
C GLU A 338 -15.25 -3.75 42.82
#